data_18e434490c3a2d4f4c3facfd77d481ac
#
_entry.id   18e434490c3a2d4f4c3facfd77d481ac
#
_cell.length_a   1.000
_cell.length_b   1.000
_cell.length_c   1.000
_cell.angle_alpha   90.00
_cell.angle_beta   90.00
_cell.angle_gamma   90.00
#
_symmetry.space_group_name_H-M   'P 1'
#
loop_
_entity.id
_entity.type
_entity.pdbx_description
1 polymer ?
#
loop_
_entity_poly.entity_id
_entity_poly.type
_entity_poly.pdbx_seq_one_letter_code
_entity_poly.pdbx_strand_id
1 'polypeptide(L)'
;MSIDIPKLNDFNEYWLLVKNEVIKKLNSELNLWDDACKFSHSKFHQLIKKLDLLGEWPTTPMGKLKTNKETFELFDDYYPEIKKLKRIFNLLNASKLTEFAISEDARYRPYGGYKPFGTHTGRCTPSSKWIFGTAKWARSFIKPPFGCAMVNLDFKSQETFIAAVISGDEKMLASYKSGDFYMNTAILAGMAPTDATKETHPEIRKIWKTIVLATNYGQGARGMAKALKKFNKTYSEVAGLLMKYKEIYKTYFDWAEAKSNHAQVHGYISTSLGWDRHFPYAVPINPRSLMNWPVQSEAGEILRNALIRLLNANIKVCATVHDSFLIECQLPELNEQIRIAKQCMIDAGTYIVGAEGMQVDVEIHRGNFKPEPADQELFNLIFEEIEKYKTSQKLNQGQVTYPNKVRSI
;
A
#
# COMPACT_ATOMS: atom_id res chain seq x y z
N MET A 1 19.70 -5.64 1.39
CA MET A 1 18.70 -6.59 1.88
C MET A 1 18.96 -7.98 1.36
N SER A 2 18.55 -9.02 2.07
CA SER A 2 18.61 -10.42 1.66
C SER A 2 17.26 -11.11 1.83
N ILE A 3 17.14 -12.33 1.33
CA ILE A 3 15.93 -13.16 1.43
C ILE A 3 16.18 -14.31 2.41
N ASP A 4 15.15 -14.68 3.14
CA ASP A 4 15.14 -15.87 4.00
C ASP A 4 14.95 -17.11 3.11
N ILE A 5 16.06 -17.58 2.52
CA ILE A 5 16.06 -18.70 1.56
C ILE A 5 15.48 -19.99 2.16
N PRO A 6 15.85 -20.41 3.39
CA PRO A 6 15.25 -21.61 3.97
C PRO A 6 13.71 -21.53 3.99
N LYS A 7 13.14 -20.43 4.46
CA LYS A 7 11.68 -20.24 4.44
C LYS A 7 11.10 -20.17 3.04
N LEU A 8 11.77 -19.50 2.10
CA LEU A 8 11.29 -19.43 0.73
C LEU A 8 11.27 -20.83 0.07
N ASN A 9 12.30 -21.64 0.30
CA ASN A 9 12.34 -23.02 -0.19
C ASN A 9 11.25 -23.88 0.43
N ASP A 10 11.05 -23.79 1.74
CA ASP A 10 9.95 -24.46 2.43
C ASP A 10 8.59 -24.07 1.85
N PHE A 11 8.36 -22.77 1.61
CA PHE A 11 7.14 -22.31 0.96
C PHE A 11 6.97 -22.93 -0.42
N ASN A 12 7.99 -22.88 -1.27
CA ASN A 12 7.93 -23.39 -2.63
C ASN A 12 7.69 -24.91 -2.68
N GLU A 13 8.25 -25.66 -1.73
CA GLU A 13 8.13 -27.12 -1.66
C GLU A 13 6.77 -27.55 -1.10
N TYR A 14 6.31 -26.91 -0.01
CA TYR A 14 5.16 -27.41 0.76
C TYR A 14 3.87 -26.63 0.53
N TRP A 15 3.90 -25.42 -0.06
CA TRP A 15 2.70 -24.59 -0.20
C TRP A 15 1.51 -25.32 -0.83
N LEU A 16 1.72 -26.00 -1.94
CA LEU A 16 0.63 -26.70 -2.63
C LEU A 16 0.04 -27.85 -1.80
N LEU A 17 0.83 -28.44 -0.89
CA LEU A 17 0.40 -29.54 -0.02
C LEU A 17 -0.43 -29.04 1.17
N VAL A 18 -0.11 -27.86 1.71
CA VAL A 18 -0.79 -27.29 2.87
C VAL A 18 -1.87 -26.27 2.54
N LYS A 19 -1.94 -25.82 1.29
CA LYS A 19 -2.83 -24.75 0.81
C LYS A 19 -4.29 -24.93 1.26
N ASN A 20 -4.82 -26.15 1.15
CA ASN A 20 -6.22 -26.43 1.50
C ASN A 20 -6.47 -26.26 2.99
N GLU A 21 -5.54 -26.65 3.86
CA GLU A 21 -5.67 -26.48 5.31
C GLU A 21 -5.62 -25.00 5.70
N VAL A 22 -4.76 -24.21 5.05
CA VAL A 22 -4.74 -22.74 5.24
C VAL A 22 -6.07 -22.13 4.81
N ILE A 23 -6.63 -22.54 3.65
CA ILE A 23 -7.93 -22.06 3.18
C ILE A 23 -9.04 -22.41 4.16
N LYS A 24 -9.10 -23.65 4.66
CA LYS A 24 -10.11 -24.08 5.64
C LYS A 24 -10.09 -23.20 6.89
N LYS A 25 -8.91 -22.91 7.43
CA LYS A 25 -8.75 -22.03 8.58
C LYS A 25 -9.21 -20.60 8.31
N LEU A 26 -8.83 -20.02 7.18
CA LEU A 26 -9.25 -18.68 6.80
C LEU A 26 -10.76 -18.64 6.46
N ASN A 27 -11.32 -19.73 5.99
CA ASN A 27 -12.73 -19.85 5.62
C ASN A 27 -13.67 -20.02 6.84
N SER A 28 -13.17 -20.41 8.01
CA SER A 28 -13.98 -20.68 9.19
C SER A 28 -14.95 -19.54 9.56
N GLU A 29 -14.57 -18.30 9.30
CA GLU A 29 -15.40 -17.12 9.57
C GLU A 29 -16.27 -16.69 8.38
N LEU A 30 -15.82 -16.93 7.14
CA LEU A 30 -16.50 -16.48 5.92
C LEU A 30 -17.44 -17.55 5.34
N ASN A 31 -17.09 -18.82 5.52
CA ASN A 31 -17.80 -19.97 4.99
C ASN A 31 -18.11 -19.88 3.47
N LEU A 32 -17.15 -19.41 2.68
CA LEU A 32 -17.30 -19.18 1.24
C LEU A 32 -16.71 -20.29 0.37
N TRP A 33 -15.93 -21.20 0.96
CA TRP A 33 -15.41 -22.40 0.30
C TRP A 33 -16.08 -23.64 0.87
N ASP A 34 -16.26 -24.65 0.04
CA ASP A 34 -16.72 -25.97 0.46
C ASP A 34 -15.57 -26.83 1.03
N ASP A 35 -15.89 -28.07 1.46
CA ASP A 35 -14.89 -28.99 2.05
C ASP A 35 -13.78 -29.40 1.05
N ALA A 36 -14.06 -29.33 -0.25
CA ALA A 36 -13.09 -29.51 -1.30
C ALA A 36 -12.28 -28.22 -1.63
N CYS A 37 -12.40 -27.18 -0.81
CA CYS A 37 -11.78 -25.87 -1.00
C CYS A 37 -12.15 -25.19 -2.32
N LYS A 38 -13.34 -25.47 -2.84
CA LYS A 38 -13.90 -24.82 -4.01
C LYS A 38 -14.75 -23.62 -3.61
N PHE A 39 -14.51 -22.48 -4.24
CA PHE A 39 -15.24 -21.23 -3.96
C PHE A 39 -16.71 -21.32 -4.36
N SER A 40 -17.62 -20.96 -3.44
CA SER A 40 -19.07 -20.98 -3.64
C SER A 40 -19.62 -19.61 -4.02
N HIS A 41 -19.94 -19.41 -5.29
CA HIS A 41 -20.56 -18.18 -5.75
C HIS A 41 -21.94 -17.91 -5.13
N SER A 42 -22.70 -18.95 -4.75
CA SER A 42 -23.99 -18.79 -4.09
C SER A 42 -23.84 -18.25 -2.67
N LYS A 43 -22.91 -18.80 -1.88
CA LYS A 43 -22.59 -18.28 -0.55
C LYS A 43 -22.01 -16.86 -0.63
N PHE A 44 -21.19 -16.59 -1.63
CA PHE A 44 -20.68 -15.23 -1.87
C PHE A 44 -21.81 -14.25 -2.18
N HIS A 45 -22.78 -14.63 -3.00
CA HIS A 45 -23.95 -13.80 -3.28
C HIS A 45 -24.74 -13.51 -1.99
N GLN A 46 -24.91 -14.52 -1.09
CA GLN A 46 -25.54 -14.31 0.21
C GLN A 46 -24.76 -13.36 1.10
N LEU A 47 -23.43 -13.45 1.13
CA LEU A 47 -22.59 -12.51 1.86
C LEU A 47 -22.78 -11.07 1.34
N ILE A 48 -22.72 -10.85 0.04
CA ILE A 48 -22.90 -9.52 -0.57
C ILE A 48 -24.30 -8.98 -0.30
N LYS A 49 -25.34 -9.85 -0.30
CA LYS A 49 -26.70 -9.48 0.12
C LYS A 49 -26.76 -9.08 1.60
N LYS A 50 -26.13 -9.85 2.50
CA LYS A 50 -26.07 -9.55 3.95
C LYS A 50 -25.39 -8.21 4.22
N LEU A 51 -24.40 -7.84 3.43
CA LEU A 51 -23.70 -6.56 3.53
C LEU A 51 -24.45 -5.40 2.84
N ASP A 52 -25.66 -5.67 2.30
CA ASP A 52 -26.47 -4.68 1.56
C ASP A 52 -25.75 -4.06 0.36
N LEU A 53 -24.96 -4.89 -0.35
CA LEU A 53 -24.11 -4.46 -1.47
C LEU A 53 -24.58 -4.94 -2.83
N LEU A 54 -25.68 -5.72 -2.93
CA LEU A 54 -26.11 -6.30 -4.21
C LEU A 54 -26.36 -5.26 -5.31
N GLY A 55 -26.93 -4.11 -4.95
CA GLY A 55 -27.19 -3.01 -5.88
C GLY A 55 -25.96 -2.20 -6.29
N GLU A 56 -24.84 -2.39 -5.57
CA GLU A 56 -23.60 -1.61 -5.76
C GLU A 56 -22.45 -2.48 -6.26
N TRP A 57 -22.54 -3.81 -6.10
CA TRP A 57 -21.48 -4.73 -6.45
C TRP A 57 -21.37 -4.90 -7.98
N PRO A 58 -20.19 -4.70 -8.58
CA PRO A 58 -19.99 -4.85 -10.01
C PRO A 58 -20.31 -6.29 -10.49
N THR A 59 -20.98 -6.39 -11.61
CA THR A 59 -21.31 -7.66 -12.24
C THR A 59 -20.56 -7.86 -13.55
N THR A 60 -20.42 -9.12 -13.95
CA THR A 60 -19.97 -9.49 -15.30
C THR A 60 -21.10 -9.23 -16.32
N PRO A 61 -20.82 -9.24 -17.65
CA PRO A 61 -21.87 -9.14 -18.66
C PRO A 61 -22.97 -10.21 -18.54
N MET A 62 -22.67 -11.36 -17.91
CA MET A 62 -23.62 -12.44 -17.63
C MET A 62 -24.34 -12.30 -16.26
N GLY A 63 -24.26 -11.14 -15.61
CA GLY A 63 -24.92 -10.88 -14.33
C GLY A 63 -24.28 -11.52 -13.09
N LYS A 64 -23.12 -12.20 -13.20
CA LYS A 64 -22.42 -12.77 -12.02
C LYS A 64 -21.65 -11.67 -11.30
N LEU A 65 -21.66 -11.73 -9.95
CA LEU A 65 -20.85 -10.83 -9.12
C LEU A 65 -19.35 -11.00 -9.42
N LYS A 66 -18.65 -9.90 -9.67
CA LYS A 66 -17.20 -9.94 -9.93
C LYS A 66 -16.42 -10.27 -8.66
N THR A 67 -15.35 -11.07 -8.83
CA THR A 67 -14.45 -11.50 -7.74
C THR A 67 -12.98 -11.14 -8.06
N ASN A 68 -12.77 -10.07 -8.83
CA ASN A 68 -11.43 -9.59 -9.17
C ASN A 68 -10.93 -8.57 -8.14
N LYS A 69 -9.62 -8.34 -8.17
CA LYS A 69 -8.92 -7.46 -7.23
C LYS A 69 -9.52 -6.05 -7.22
N GLU A 70 -9.76 -5.46 -8.38
CA GLU A 70 -10.29 -4.11 -8.54
C GLU A 70 -11.68 -3.96 -7.90
N THR A 71 -12.51 -5.00 -7.98
CA THR A 71 -13.82 -4.99 -7.32
C THR A 71 -13.70 -5.07 -5.80
N PHE A 72 -12.81 -5.92 -5.27
CA PHE A 72 -12.59 -5.98 -3.83
C PHE A 72 -12.04 -4.66 -3.28
N GLU A 73 -11.17 -3.98 -4.02
CA GLU A 73 -10.58 -2.68 -3.64
C GLU A 73 -11.59 -1.54 -3.51
N LEU A 74 -12.77 -1.67 -4.12
CA LEU A 74 -13.85 -0.71 -3.93
C LEU A 74 -14.49 -0.79 -2.55
N PHE A 75 -14.36 -1.93 -1.84
CA PHE A 75 -15.11 -2.23 -0.63
C PHE A 75 -14.26 -2.68 0.55
N ASP A 76 -13.01 -3.09 0.36
CA ASP A 76 -12.19 -3.75 1.39
C ASP A 76 -11.80 -2.83 2.55
N ASP A 77 -11.68 -1.53 2.31
CA ASP A 77 -11.45 -0.56 3.38
C ASP A 77 -12.66 -0.36 4.30
N TYR A 78 -13.85 -0.77 3.84
CA TYR A 78 -15.13 -0.49 4.51
C TYR A 78 -15.78 -1.74 5.11
N TYR A 79 -15.48 -2.92 4.54
CA TYR A 79 -16.04 -4.19 4.96
C TYR A 79 -14.93 -5.18 5.33
N PRO A 80 -14.76 -5.48 6.64
CA PRO A 80 -13.73 -6.41 7.10
C PRO A 80 -13.79 -7.78 6.42
N GLU A 81 -15.00 -8.25 6.12
CA GLU A 81 -15.23 -9.50 5.42
C GLU A 81 -14.67 -9.47 3.99
N ILE A 82 -14.86 -8.36 3.30
CA ILE A 82 -14.32 -8.16 1.93
C ILE A 82 -12.80 -8.02 1.97
N LYS A 83 -12.25 -7.32 2.96
CA LYS A 83 -10.81 -7.22 3.19
C LYS A 83 -10.19 -8.60 3.43
N LYS A 84 -10.82 -9.44 4.25
CA LYS A 84 -10.40 -10.81 4.49
C LYS A 84 -10.49 -11.66 3.23
N LEU A 85 -11.61 -11.55 2.50
CA LEU A 85 -11.82 -12.25 1.24
C LEU A 85 -10.76 -11.90 0.20
N LYS A 86 -10.44 -10.62 0.01
CA LYS A 86 -9.36 -10.14 -0.88
C LYS A 86 -8.01 -10.78 -0.51
N ARG A 87 -7.70 -10.89 0.78
CA ARG A 87 -6.46 -11.55 1.25
C ARG A 87 -6.40 -13.02 0.86
N ILE A 88 -7.50 -13.75 1.03
CA ILE A 88 -7.56 -15.17 0.63
C ILE A 88 -7.37 -15.29 -0.88
N PHE A 89 -8.02 -14.47 -1.70
CA PHE A 89 -7.81 -14.49 -3.15
C PHE A 89 -6.38 -14.12 -3.54
N ASN A 90 -5.76 -13.13 -2.89
CA ASN A 90 -4.37 -12.79 -3.12
C ASN A 90 -3.43 -13.94 -2.75
N LEU A 91 -3.72 -14.67 -1.66
CA LEU A 91 -2.96 -15.84 -1.25
C LEU A 91 -3.09 -16.97 -2.27
N LEU A 92 -4.31 -17.24 -2.75
CA LEU A 92 -4.57 -18.29 -3.75
C LEU A 92 -3.83 -18.02 -5.08
N ASN A 93 -3.61 -16.74 -5.40
CA ASN A 93 -2.84 -16.32 -6.57
C ASN A 93 -1.33 -16.26 -6.32
N ALA A 94 -0.88 -16.51 -5.09
CA ALA A 94 0.54 -16.41 -4.70
C ALA A 94 1.44 -17.54 -5.21
N SER A 95 0.93 -18.49 -6.00
CA SER A 95 1.71 -19.54 -6.67
C SER A 95 2.86 -19.00 -7.56
N LYS A 96 2.93 -17.68 -7.76
CA LYS A 96 3.99 -16.98 -8.50
C LYS A 96 5.20 -16.55 -7.66
N LEU A 97 5.27 -16.88 -6.37
CA LEU A 97 6.42 -16.54 -5.51
C LEU A 97 7.71 -17.29 -5.93
N THR A 98 7.58 -18.36 -6.67
CA THR A 98 8.73 -19.09 -7.25
C THR A 98 9.51 -18.29 -8.31
N GLU A 99 8.96 -17.18 -8.79
CA GLU A 99 9.54 -16.37 -9.86
C GLU A 99 10.36 -15.17 -9.36
N PHE A 100 10.62 -15.04 -8.05
CA PHE A 100 11.47 -13.97 -7.57
C PHE A 100 12.86 -14.04 -8.21
N ALA A 101 13.29 -12.92 -8.78
CA ALA A 101 14.65 -12.76 -9.23
C ALA A 101 15.56 -12.61 -8.00
N ILE A 102 16.33 -13.65 -7.69
CA ILE A 102 17.27 -13.70 -6.57
C ILE A 102 18.64 -14.01 -7.14
N SER A 103 19.65 -13.22 -6.77
CA SER A 103 21.03 -13.52 -7.16
C SER A 103 21.49 -14.81 -6.48
N GLU A 104 22.18 -15.67 -7.23
CA GLU A 104 22.75 -16.93 -6.73
C GLU A 104 24.05 -16.74 -5.96
N ASP A 105 24.52 -15.48 -5.82
CA ASP A 105 25.66 -15.17 -4.98
C ASP A 105 25.39 -15.53 -3.50
N ALA A 106 26.46 -15.66 -2.70
CA ALA A 106 26.38 -16.01 -1.27
C ALA A 106 25.51 -15.05 -0.42
N ARG A 107 24.96 -13.98 -1.01
CA ARG A 107 24.15 -12.98 -0.32
C ARG A 107 22.66 -13.14 -0.56
N TYR A 108 22.24 -13.94 -1.53
CA TYR A 108 20.83 -14.16 -1.89
C TYR A 108 20.02 -12.86 -1.94
N ARG A 109 20.53 -11.90 -2.69
CA ARG A 109 19.90 -10.57 -2.80
C ARG A 109 18.82 -10.61 -3.86
N PRO A 110 17.60 -10.15 -3.52
CA PRO A 110 16.59 -9.98 -4.54
C PRO A 110 17.01 -8.84 -5.47
N TYR A 111 16.85 -9.05 -6.76
CA TYR A 111 16.96 -8.01 -7.77
C TYR A 111 15.66 -7.97 -8.58
N GLY A 112 15.34 -6.84 -9.11
CA GLY A 112 14.11 -6.69 -9.88
C GLY A 112 14.16 -5.47 -10.76
N GLY A 113 13.33 -5.50 -11.79
CA GLY A 113 13.19 -4.38 -12.69
C GLY A 113 12.23 -3.34 -12.13
N TYR A 114 12.61 -2.08 -12.26
CA TYR A 114 11.68 -0.96 -12.23
C TYR A 114 11.46 -0.47 -13.64
N LYS A 115 10.21 -0.12 -13.95
CA LYS A 115 9.86 0.60 -15.16
C LYS A 115 9.92 2.10 -14.82
N PRO A 116 10.98 2.82 -15.21
CA PRO A 116 11.08 4.26 -15.01
C PRO A 116 9.91 4.94 -15.74
N PHE A 117 9.35 5.99 -15.16
CA PHE A 117 8.20 6.69 -15.74
C PHE A 117 7.05 5.74 -16.12
N GLY A 118 6.82 4.70 -15.32
CA GLY A 118 5.81 3.68 -15.59
C GLY A 118 4.36 4.17 -15.44
N THR A 119 4.15 5.35 -14.86
CA THR A 119 2.87 6.04 -14.75
C THR A 119 2.90 7.36 -15.49
N HIS A 120 1.74 7.90 -15.80
CA HIS A 120 1.62 9.23 -16.43
C HIS A 120 2.04 10.39 -15.51
N THR A 121 2.27 10.14 -14.22
CA THR A 121 2.81 11.08 -13.23
C THR A 121 4.32 10.89 -13.02
N GLY A 122 5.00 10.12 -13.87
CA GLY A 122 6.44 9.89 -13.81
C GLY A 122 6.92 9.01 -12.65
N ARG A 123 6.02 8.36 -11.91
CA ARG A 123 6.41 7.39 -10.88
C ARG A 123 6.93 6.11 -11.53
N CYS A 124 7.91 5.49 -10.91
CA CYS A 124 8.39 4.16 -11.29
C CYS A 124 7.38 3.09 -10.89
N THR A 125 7.25 2.05 -11.71
CA THR A 125 6.45 0.87 -11.37
C THR A 125 7.35 -0.36 -11.25
N PRO A 126 7.18 -1.20 -10.21
CA PRO A 126 7.95 -2.43 -10.07
C PRO A 126 7.49 -3.48 -11.07
N SER A 127 8.42 -4.36 -11.49
CA SER A 127 8.07 -5.56 -12.25
C SER A 127 7.34 -6.58 -11.35
N SER A 128 6.56 -7.48 -11.96
CA SER A 128 5.85 -8.54 -11.22
C SER A 128 6.79 -9.54 -10.51
N LYS A 129 8.05 -9.64 -10.95
CA LYS A 129 9.09 -10.48 -10.34
C LYS A 129 9.79 -9.82 -9.16
N TRP A 130 9.54 -8.54 -8.92
CA TRP A 130 10.11 -7.82 -7.80
C TRP A 130 9.28 -8.06 -6.53
N ILE A 131 9.96 -8.34 -5.42
CA ILE A 131 9.28 -8.70 -4.16
C ILE A 131 8.28 -7.64 -3.67
N PHE A 132 8.52 -6.36 -3.96
CA PHE A 132 7.58 -5.27 -3.65
C PHE A 132 6.45 -5.10 -4.68
N GLY A 133 6.51 -5.82 -5.80
CA GLY A 133 5.41 -5.92 -6.79
C GLY A 133 4.42 -7.05 -6.50
N THR A 134 4.71 -7.90 -5.50
CA THR A 134 3.90 -9.06 -5.12
C THR A 134 2.99 -8.77 -3.93
N ALA A 135 2.30 -9.79 -3.42
CA ALA A 135 1.45 -9.68 -2.25
C ALA A 135 2.26 -9.22 -1.01
N LYS A 136 1.70 -8.30 -0.21
CA LYS A 136 2.39 -7.67 0.92
C LYS A 136 2.92 -8.67 1.95
N TRP A 137 2.21 -9.77 2.21
CA TRP A 137 2.64 -10.79 3.16
C TRP A 137 3.98 -11.44 2.75
N ALA A 138 4.29 -11.54 1.45
CA ALA A 138 5.54 -12.09 0.95
C ALA A 138 6.79 -11.24 1.32
N ARG A 139 6.58 -9.99 1.69
CA ARG A 139 7.67 -9.12 2.17
C ARG A 139 8.29 -9.64 3.47
N SER A 140 7.61 -10.53 4.21
CA SER A 140 8.16 -11.21 5.38
C SER A 140 9.34 -12.16 5.07
N PHE A 141 9.58 -12.48 3.81
CA PHE A 141 10.83 -13.16 3.39
C PHE A 141 12.04 -12.23 3.37
N ILE A 142 11.85 -10.91 3.37
CA ILE A 142 12.95 -9.95 3.40
C ILE A 142 13.55 -9.95 4.80
N LYS A 143 14.88 -10.01 4.88
CA LYS A 143 15.62 -9.86 6.12
C LYS A 143 16.88 -9.01 5.92
N PRO A 144 17.38 -8.36 6.96
CA PRO A 144 18.70 -7.72 6.90
C PRO A 144 19.79 -8.81 6.81
N PRO A 145 20.91 -8.53 6.15
CA PRO A 145 22.13 -9.33 6.31
C PRO A 145 22.62 -9.31 7.76
N PHE A 146 23.48 -10.26 8.11
CA PHE A 146 24.12 -10.29 9.42
C PHE A 146 24.87 -8.97 9.70
N GLY A 147 24.72 -8.42 10.91
CA GLY A 147 25.32 -7.15 11.31
C GLY A 147 24.62 -5.90 10.74
N CYS A 148 23.50 -6.04 10.05
CA CYS A 148 22.74 -4.93 9.45
C CYS A 148 21.32 -4.82 10.02
N ALA A 149 20.70 -3.67 9.77
CA ALA A 149 19.27 -3.46 9.88
C ALA A 149 18.73 -2.99 8.52
N MET A 150 17.45 -3.26 8.26
CA MET A 150 16.70 -2.62 7.19
C MET A 150 15.94 -1.45 7.78
N VAL A 151 15.95 -0.31 7.10
CA VAL A 151 15.24 0.90 7.54
C VAL A 151 14.33 1.38 6.42
N ASN A 152 13.06 1.51 6.73
CA ASN A 152 12.09 2.15 5.86
C ASN A 152 11.97 3.63 6.22
N LEU A 153 12.22 4.51 5.26
CA LEU A 153 12.04 5.96 5.40
C LEU A 153 10.91 6.39 4.47
N ASP A 154 9.85 6.96 5.02
CA ASP A 154 8.63 7.32 4.30
C ASP A 154 8.34 8.82 4.41
N PHE A 155 8.00 9.48 3.30
CA PHE A 155 7.59 10.87 3.33
C PHE A 155 6.21 10.99 3.98
N LYS A 156 6.13 11.67 5.11
CA LYS A 156 4.88 11.83 5.84
C LYS A 156 3.90 12.72 5.08
N SER A 157 2.79 12.12 4.62
CA SER A 157 1.74 12.84 3.87
C SER A 157 2.31 13.73 2.75
N GLN A 158 3.22 13.20 1.93
CA GLN A 158 3.99 13.90 0.91
C GLN A 158 3.11 14.77 0.00
N GLU A 159 2.05 14.19 -0.56
CA GLU A 159 1.16 14.89 -1.48
C GLU A 159 0.47 16.11 -0.82
N THR A 160 0.14 16.03 0.49
CA THR A 160 -0.46 17.15 1.21
C THR A 160 0.53 18.31 1.38
N PHE A 161 1.79 18.02 1.72
CA PHE A 161 2.83 19.04 1.83
C PHE A 161 3.07 19.73 0.50
N ILE A 162 3.26 18.93 -0.56
CA ILE A 162 3.46 19.47 -1.92
C ILE A 162 2.29 20.35 -2.32
N ALA A 163 1.05 19.86 -2.17
CA ALA A 163 -0.17 20.59 -2.50
C ALA A 163 -0.23 21.94 -1.79
N ALA A 164 0.06 21.97 -0.48
CA ALA A 164 0.07 23.20 0.31
C ALA A 164 1.10 24.21 -0.19
N VAL A 165 2.33 23.76 -0.49
CA VAL A 165 3.41 24.65 -0.90
C VAL A 165 3.21 25.18 -2.31
N ILE A 166 2.96 24.32 -3.30
CA ILE A 166 2.86 24.76 -4.71
C ILE A 166 1.58 25.56 -5.01
N SER A 167 0.55 25.42 -4.17
CA SER A 167 -0.67 26.26 -4.26
C SER A 167 -0.58 27.56 -3.46
N GLY A 168 0.36 27.67 -2.51
CA GLY A 168 0.43 28.78 -1.58
C GLY A 168 -0.66 28.73 -0.51
N ASP A 169 -1.27 27.57 -0.22
CA ASP A 169 -2.32 27.46 0.80
C ASP A 169 -1.72 27.36 2.21
N GLU A 170 -1.62 28.52 2.88
CA GLU A 170 -1.03 28.62 4.22
C GLU A 170 -1.82 27.83 5.27
N LYS A 171 -3.15 27.71 5.14
CA LYS A 171 -3.97 26.90 6.05
C LYS A 171 -3.67 25.42 5.89
N MET A 172 -3.51 24.96 4.66
CA MET A 172 -3.13 23.57 4.36
C MET A 172 -1.74 23.29 4.91
N LEU A 173 -0.78 24.20 4.73
CA LEU A 173 0.57 24.07 5.27
C LEU A 173 0.58 24.04 6.81
N ALA A 174 -0.18 24.92 7.46
CA ALA A 174 -0.33 24.92 8.92
C ALA A 174 -0.95 23.61 9.42
N SER A 175 -1.97 23.10 8.73
CA SER A 175 -2.59 21.81 9.04
C SER A 175 -1.63 20.64 8.87
N TYR A 176 -0.77 20.66 7.86
CA TYR A 176 0.30 19.66 7.72
C TYR A 176 1.30 19.71 8.87
N LYS A 177 1.77 20.92 9.23
CA LYS A 177 2.73 21.15 10.32
C LYS A 177 2.17 20.80 11.70
N SER A 178 0.84 20.74 11.90
CA SER A 178 0.23 20.30 13.15
C SER A 178 0.50 18.82 13.51
N GLY A 179 0.98 18.03 12.54
CA GLY A 179 1.35 16.62 12.73
C GLY A 179 0.26 15.62 12.34
N ASP A 180 -1.03 15.96 12.44
CA ASP A 180 -2.14 15.13 11.93
C ASP A 180 -3.11 15.97 11.09
N PHE A 181 -2.80 16.03 9.80
CA PHE A 181 -3.58 16.78 8.81
C PHE A 181 -5.08 16.45 8.83
N TYR A 182 -5.41 15.16 8.95
CA TYR A 182 -6.81 14.71 8.89
C TYR A 182 -7.59 15.16 10.13
N MET A 183 -6.98 15.06 11.30
CA MET A 183 -7.61 15.51 12.55
C MET A 183 -7.72 17.02 12.58
N ASN A 184 -6.67 17.74 12.18
CA ASN A 184 -6.72 19.20 12.12
C ASN A 184 -7.79 19.71 11.14
N THR A 185 -7.96 19.03 9.99
CA THR A 185 -9.05 19.32 9.05
C THR A 185 -10.43 19.09 9.69
N ALA A 186 -10.59 18.03 10.50
CA ALA A 186 -11.83 17.78 11.25
C ALA A 186 -12.15 18.90 12.24
N ILE A 187 -11.14 19.39 12.94
CA ILE A 187 -11.24 20.50 13.89
C ILE A 187 -11.65 21.79 13.15
N LEU A 188 -10.97 22.14 12.08
CA LEU A 188 -11.28 23.30 11.25
C LEU A 188 -12.69 23.25 10.63
N ALA A 189 -13.18 22.03 10.33
CA ALA A 189 -14.54 21.81 9.86
C ALA A 189 -15.60 21.88 10.97
N GLY A 190 -15.21 22.07 12.23
CA GLY A 190 -16.11 22.11 13.38
C GLY A 190 -16.70 20.72 13.74
N MET A 191 -16.03 19.62 13.36
CA MET A 191 -16.50 18.27 13.61
C MET A 191 -15.79 17.58 14.78
N ALA A 192 -14.72 18.18 15.29
CA ALA A 192 -13.99 17.70 16.46
C ALA A 192 -13.59 18.89 17.33
N PRO A 193 -13.48 18.72 18.65
CA PRO A 193 -12.95 19.72 19.54
C PRO A 193 -11.46 19.98 19.26
N THR A 194 -10.93 21.10 19.71
CA THR A 194 -9.54 21.54 19.43
C THR A 194 -8.47 20.65 20.02
N ASP A 195 -8.77 19.88 21.05
CA ASP A 195 -7.93 18.90 21.71
C ASP A 195 -8.09 17.45 21.19
N ALA A 196 -8.90 17.27 20.15
CA ALA A 196 -9.11 15.96 19.56
C ALA A 196 -7.83 15.38 18.97
N THR A 197 -7.60 14.09 19.23
CA THR A 197 -6.49 13.32 18.69
C THR A 197 -6.97 12.06 17.95
N LYS A 198 -6.09 11.39 17.26
CA LYS A 198 -6.40 10.12 16.58
C LYS A 198 -6.79 9.00 17.57
N GLU A 199 -6.36 9.10 18.83
CA GLU A 199 -6.68 8.17 19.90
C GLU A 199 -8.06 8.44 20.49
N THR A 200 -8.42 9.70 20.71
CA THR A 200 -9.70 10.11 21.29
C THR A 200 -10.85 10.12 20.29
N HIS A 201 -10.58 10.44 19.01
CA HIS A 201 -11.58 10.59 17.95
C HIS A 201 -11.23 9.80 16.68
N PRO A 202 -10.96 8.46 16.75
CA PRO A 202 -10.46 7.68 15.63
C PRO A 202 -11.44 7.60 14.45
N GLU A 203 -12.75 7.61 14.70
CA GLU A 203 -13.76 7.56 13.63
C GLU A 203 -13.83 8.85 12.83
N ILE A 204 -13.83 9.99 13.50
CA ILE A 204 -13.84 11.31 12.84
C ILE A 204 -12.60 11.45 11.97
N ARG A 205 -11.44 11.05 12.48
CA ARG A 205 -10.21 11.03 11.70
C ARG A 205 -10.30 10.13 10.47
N LYS A 206 -10.91 8.94 10.59
CA LYS A 206 -11.10 8.01 9.46
C LYS A 206 -12.02 8.60 8.39
N ILE A 207 -13.10 9.29 8.79
CA ILE A 207 -14.01 10.00 7.89
C ILE A 207 -13.22 11.04 7.09
N TRP A 208 -12.48 11.90 7.77
CA TRP A 208 -11.71 12.97 7.11
C TRP A 208 -10.56 12.41 6.25
N LYS A 209 -9.88 11.37 6.69
CA LYS A 209 -8.90 10.67 5.85
C LYS A 209 -9.53 10.18 4.54
N THR A 210 -10.72 9.60 4.61
CA THR A 210 -11.44 9.13 3.42
C THR A 210 -11.82 10.30 2.50
N ILE A 211 -12.36 11.40 3.05
CA ILE A 211 -12.75 12.59 2.26
C ILE A 211 -11.53 13.19 1.55
N VAL A 212 -10.45 13.43 2.28
CA VAL A 212 -9.22 14.03 1.76
C VAL A 212 -8.64 13.19 0.63
N LEU A 213 -8.38 11.91 0.90
CA LEU A 213 -7.78 11.02 -0.10
C LEU A 213 -8.68 10.88 -1.33
N ALA A 214 -9.98 10.60 -1.13
CA ALA A 214 -10.91 10.45 -2.23
C ALA A 214 -11.03 11.73 -3.09
N THR A 215 -10.99 12.91 -2.46
CA THR A 215 -11.03 14.19 -3.19
C THR A 215 -9.76 14.40 -4.01
N ASN A 216 -8.60 14.12 -3.44
CA ASN A 216 -7.32 14.23 -4.14
C ASN A 216 -7.25 13.33 -5.38
N TYR A 217 -7.91 12.14 -5.31
CA TYR A 217 -8.05 11.25 -6.49
C TYR A 217 -9.26 11.58 -7.38
N GLY A 218 -9.87 12.76 -7.22
CA GLY A 218 -10.97 13.23 -8.06
C GLY A 218 -12.32 12.53 -7.84
N GLN A 219 -12.48 11.81 -6.72
CA GLN A 219 -13.73 11.15 -6.39
C GLN A 219 -14.78 12.18 -5.94
N GLY A 220 -16.00 12.09 -6.50
CA GLY A 220 -17.12 12.97 -6.10
C GLY A 220 -17.89 12.42 -4.90
N ALA A 221 -18.81 13.23 -4.35
CA ALA A 221 -19.61 12.92 -3.15
C ALA A 221 -20.35 11.57 -3.23
N ARG A 222 -20.81 11.14 -4.43
CA ARG A 222 -21.50 9.86 -4.61
C ARG A 222 -20.59 8.65 -4.30
N GLY A 223 -19.33 8.68 -4.77
CA GLY A 223 -18.35 7.63 -4.47
C GLY A 223 -17.94 7.62 -3.00
N MET A 224 -17.72 8.81 -2.42
CA MET A 224 -17.39 8.99 -1.00
C MET A 224 -18.52 8.54 -0.08
N ALA A 225 -19.80 8.83 -0.42
CA ALA A 225 -20.96 8.40 0.37
C ALA A 225 -21.04 6.88 0.49
N LYS A 226 -20.73 6.15 -0.59
CA LYS A 226 -20.62 4.69 -0.54
C LYS A 226 -19.55 4.27 0.46
N ALA A 227 -18.38 4.89 0.41
CA ALA A 227 -17.26 4.62 1.30
C ALA A 227 -17.56 4.96 2.77
N LEU A 228 -18.36 5.98 3.02
CA LEU A 228 -18.68 6.47 4.37
C LEU A 228 -20.02 5.93 4.92
N LYS A 229 -20.71 5.03 4.18
CA LYS A 229 -21.96 4.37 4.64
C LYS A 229 -21.79 3.67 5.99
N LYS A 230 -20.64 3.05 6.24
CA LYS A 230 -20.32 2.40 7.53
C LYS A 230 -20.24 3.35 8.73
N PHE A 231 -20.08 4.63 8.49
CA PHE A 231 -20.15 5.69 9.51
C PHE A 231 -21.53 6.38 9.51
N ASN A 232 -22.55 5.71 8.95
CA ASN A 232 -23.91 6.21 8.81
C ASN A 232 -24.00 7.58 8.13
N LYS A 233 -23.07 7.89 7.19
CA LYS A 233 -23.07 9.14 6.46
C LYS A 233 -23.92 9.05 5.20
N THR A 234 -24.88 9.93 5.09
CA THR A 234 -25.74 10.10 3.90
C THR A 234 -24.99 10.84 2.79
N TYR A 235 -25.52 10.76 1.57
CA TYR A 235 -24.97 11.53 0.43
C TYR A 235 -24.96 13.05 0.72
N SER A 236 -26.03 13.59 1.33
CA SER A 236 -26.13 15.01 1.65
C SER A 236 -25.07 15.45 2.66
N GLU A 237 -24.86 14.65 3.73
CA GLU A 237 -23.81 14.93 4.72
C GLU A 237 -22.42 14.91 4.07
N VAL A 238 -22.13 13.89 3.25
CA VAL A 238 -20.82 13.77 2.57
C VAL A 238 -20.60 14.91 1.59
N ALA A 239 -21.63 15.32 0.86
CA ALA A 239 -21.56 16.50 -0.01
C ALA A 239 -21.26 17.77 0.79
N GLY A 240 -21.90 17.96 1.95
CA GLY A 240 -21.60 19.06 2.87
C GLY A 240 -20.15 19.01 3.40
N LEU A 241 -19.65 17.84 3.78
CA LEU A 241 -18.26 17.68 4.23
C LEU A 241 -17.26 18.01 3.11
N LEU A 242 -17.53 17.58 1.89
CA LEU A 242 -16.71 17.90 0.73
C LEU A 242 -16.69 19.42 0.44
N MET A 243 -17.83 20.10 0.58
CA MET A 243 -17.89 21.55 0.45
C MET A 243 -17.05 22.24 1.52
N LYS A 244 -17.20 21.85 2.80
CA LYS A 244 -16.38 22.37 3.90
C LYS A 244 -14.88 22.16 3.65
N TYR A 245 -14.47 20.98 3.15
CA TYR A 245 -13.07 20.71 2.81
C TYR A 245 -12.55 21.70 1.77
N LYS A 246 -13.34 21.96 0.73
CA LYS A 246 -12.98 22.93 -0.32
C LYS A 246 -12.96 24.37 0.18
N GLU A 247 -13.84 24.75 1.10
CA GLU A 247 -13.85 26.08 1.73
C GLU A 247 -12.64 26.29 2.65
N ILE A 248 -12.27 25.28 3.45
CA ILE A 248 -11.13 25.36 4.36
C ILE A 248 -9.84 25.60 3.58
N TYR A 249 -9.62 24.85 2.49
CA TYR A 249 -8.43 24.91 1.65
C TYR A 249 -8.73 25.51 0.27
N LYS A 250 -9.45 26.60 0.27
CA LYS A 250 -9.92 27.26 -0.95
C LYS A 250 -8.78 27.62 -1.90
N THR A 251 -7.66 28.11 -1.37
CA THR A 251 -6.50 28.50 -2.17
C THR A 251 -5.96 27.31 -2.98
N TYR A 252 -5.85 26.12 -2.35
CA TYR A 252 -5.45 24.90 -3.05
C TYR A 252 -6.45 24.50 -4.16
N PHE A 253 -7.75 24.54 -3.88
CA PHE A 253 -8.74 24.12 -4.86
C PHE A 253 -8.87 25.08 -6.03
N ASP A 254 -8.79 26.39 -5.80
CA ASP A 254 -8.76 27.42 -6.84
C ASP A 254 -7.51 27.24 -7.73
N TRP A 255 -6.34 27.00 -7.12
CA TRP A 255 -5.11 26.71 -7.84
C TRP A 255 -5.23 25.44 -8.69
N ALA A 256 -5.75 24.35 -8.14
CA ALA A 256 -5.89 23.07 -8.84
C ALA A 256 -6.86 23.19 -10.03
N GLU A 257 -7.95 23.95 -9.89
CA GLU A 257 -8.88 24.25 -10.97
C GLU A 257 -8.21 25.10 -12.06
N ALA A 258 -7.45 26.13 -11.68
CA ALA A 258 -6.71 26.97 -12.61
C ALA A 258 -5.68 26.13 -13.43
N LYS A 259 -4.95 25.21 -12.78
CA LYS A 259 -4.04 24.29 -13.46
C LYS A 259 -4.78 23.34 -14.42
N SER A 260 -5.93 22.82 -14.02
CA SER A 260 -6.77 21.99 -14.88
C SER A 260 -7.28 22.77 -16.11
N ASN A 261 -7.75 23.99 -15.91
CA ASN A 261 -8.23 24.87 -17.00
C ASN A 261 -7.10 25.23 -17.96
N HIS A 262 -5.92 25.58 -17.42
CA HIS A 262 -4.72 25.81 -18.24
C HIS A 262 -4.40 24.62 -19.15
N ALA A 263 -4.39 23.40 -18.59
CA ALA A 263 -4.11 22.21 -19.38
C ALA A 263 -5.14 21.94 -20.47
N GLN A 264 -6.41 22.25 -20.22
CA GLN A 264 -7.49 22.11 -21.23
C GLN A 264 -7.36 23.13 -22.35
N VAL A 265 -6.92 24.34 -22.05
CA VAL A 265 -6.78 25.43 -23.04
C VAL A 265 -5.47 25.28 -23.86
N HIS A 266 -4.37 25.00 -23.18
CA HIS A 266 -3.05 24.99 -23.80
C HIS A 266 -2.56 23.61 -24.23
N GLY A 267 -3.25 22.53 -23.87
CA GLY A 267 -2.90 21.18 -24.25
C GLY A 267 -1.69 20.58 -23.50
N TYR A 268 -1.26 21.22 -22.41
CA TYR A 268 -0.18 20.68 -21.57
C TYR A 268 -0.30 21.12 -20.10
N ILE A 269 0.39 20.40 -19.22
CA ILE A 269 0.54 20.71 -17.80
C ILE A 269 1.98 20.39 -17.37
N SER A 270 2.57 21.24 -16.52
CA SER A 270 4.00 21.19 -16.16
C SER A 270 4.20 20.99 -14.65
N THR A 271 5.34 20.39 -14.29
CA THR A 271 5.90 20.43 -12.93
C THR A 271 6.73 21.69 -12.72
N SER A 272 7.15 21.96 -11.48
CA SER A 272 7.99 23.10 -11.11
C SER A 272 9.36 23.07 -11.81
N LEU A 273 9.90 21.89 -12.11
CA LEU A 273 11.16 21.74 -12.85
C LEU A 273 10.99 21.71 -14.38
N GLY A 274 9.77 21.97 -14.89
CA GLY A 274 9.53 22.07 -16.33
C GLY A 274 9.36 20.74 -17.05
N TRP A 275 8.99 19.66 -16.34
CA TRP A 275 8.56 18.44 -17.02
C TRP A 275 7.11 18.58 -17.47
N ASP A 276 6.90 18.53 -18.81
CA ASP A 276 5.60 18.75 -19.44
C ASP A 276 4.91 17.44 -19.78
N ARG A 277 3.60 17.42 -19.52
CA ARG A 277 2.70 16.40 -20.05
C ARG A 277 1.79 17.03 -21.08
N HIS A 278 1.94 16.62 -22.34
CA HIS A 278 1.12 17.07 -23.46
C HIS A 278 -0.11 16.20 -23.68
N PHE A 279 -1.19 16.83 -24.15
CA PHE A 279 -2.46 16.18 -24.47
C PHE A 279 -2.80 16.41 -25.94
N PRO A 280 -3.09 15.35 -26.72
CA PRO A 280 -3.57 15.48 -28.08
C PRO A 280 -4.90 16.23 -28.15
N TYR A 281 -5.06 17.17 -29.08
CA TYR A 281 -6.27 17.98 -29.22
C TYR A 281 -7.58 17.19 -29.40
N ALA A 282 -7.51 15.96 -29.89
CA ALA A 282 -8.69 15.14 -30.15
C ALA A 282 -9.14 14.24 -29.00
N VAL A 283 -8.42 14.24 -27.87
CA VAL A 283 -8.72 13.33 -26.75
C VAL A 283 -9.34 14.13 -25.59
N PRO A 284 -10.59 13.80 -25.18
CA PRO A 284 -11.20 14.42 -24.02
C PRO A 284 -10.34 14.17 -22.76
N ILE A 285 -9.92 15.23 -22.11
CA ILE A 285 -9.13 15.16 -20.89
C ILE A 285 -10.10 15.14 -19.69
N ASN A 286 -9.94 14.18 -18.79
CA ASN A 286 -10.69 14.21 -17.52
C ASN A 286 -10.12 15.31 -16.61
N PRO A 287 -10.86 16.42 -16.35
CA PRO A 287 -10.36 17.53 -15.54
C PRO A 287 -9.89 17.10 -14.14
N ARG A 288 -10.56 16.11 -13.56
CA ARG A 288 -10.22 15.59 -12.21
C ARG A 288 -8.84 14.94 -12.16
N SER A 289 -8.43 14.29 -13.26
CA SER A 289 -7.09 13.70 -13.34
C SER A 289 -5.99 14.76 -13.45
N LEU A 290 -6.33 15.96 -13.91
CA LEU A 290 -5.41 17.08 -14.04
C LEU A 290 -5.15 17.79 -12.72
N MET A 291 -6.16 17.87 -11.84
CA MET A 291 -6.06 18.59 -10.56
C MET A 291 -4.96 18.02 -9.65
N ASN A 292 -4.80 16.70 -9.61
CA ASN A 292 -3.77 16.05 -8.77
C ASN A 292 -2.49 15.69 -9.52
N TRP A 293 -2.46 15.85 -10.86
CA TRP A 293 -1.30 15.48 -11.65
C TRP A 293 -0.03 16.23 -11.24
N PRO A 294 -0.03 17.58 -11.03
CA PRO A 294 1.16 18.30 -10.61
C PRO A 294 1.71 17.79 -9.28
N VAL A 295 0.83 17.61 -8.28
CA VAL A 295 1.21 17.12 -6.94
C VAL A 295 1.87 15.74 -7.01
N GLN A 296 1.29 14.81 -7.77
CA GLN A 296 1.85 13.46 -7.90
C GLN A 296 3.14 13.43 -8.72
N SER A 297 3.27 14.31 -9.70
CA SER A 297 4.47 14.38 -10.53
C SER A 297 5.63 15.00 -9.77
N GLU A 298 5.38 16.09 -9.01
CA GLU A 298 6.37 16.66 -8.07
C GLU A 298 6.83 15.61 -7.05
N ALA A 299 5.90 14.81 -6.50
CA ALA A 299 6.25 13.71 -5.59
C ALA A 299 7.20 12.69 -6.25
N GLY A 300 6.99 12.40 -7.53
CA GLY A 300 7.90 11.55 -8.32
C GLY A 300 9.27 12.19 -8.55
N GLU A 301 9.33 13.49 -8.77
CA GLU A 301 10.59 14.25 -8.92
C GLU A 301 11.36 14.33 -7.61
N ILE A 302 10.67 14.58 -6.49
CA ILE A 302 11.27 14.54 -5.15
C ILE A 302 11.89 13.17 -4.87
N LEU A 303 11.17 12.08 -5.18
CA LEU A 303 11.70 10.73 -4.96
C LEU A 303 12.96 10.48 -5.78
N ARG A 304 13.01 10.89 -7.06
CA ARG A 304 14.21 10.75 -7.91
C ARG A 304 15.37 11.59 -7.39
N ASN A 305 15.12 12.84 -7.01
CA ASN A 305 16.14 13.71 -6.45
C ASN A 305 16.69 13.18 -5.12
N ALA A 306 15.80 12.69 -4.24
CA ALA A 306 16.18 12.05 -2.99
C ALA A 306 17.05 10.81 -3.22
N LEU A 307 16.71 9.96 -4.20
CA LEU A 307 17.51 8.79 -4.56
C LEU A 307 18.93 9.19 -4.97
N ILE A 308 19.08 10.21 -5.81
CA ILE A 308 20.39 10.70 -6.23
C ILE A 308 21.21 11.18 -5.03
N ARG A 309 20.60 11.95 -4.12
CA ARG A 309 21.25 12.45 -2.90
C ARG A 309 21.68 11.32 -1.97
N LEU A 310 20.81 10.32 -1.77
CA LEU A 310 21.12 9.13 -0.97
C LEU A 310 22.32 8.35 -1.54
N LEU A 311 22.35 8.15 -2.85
CA LEU A 311 23.48 7.46 -3.50
C LEU A 311 24.78 8.26 -3.40
N ASN A 312 24.74 9.59 -3.58
CA ASN A 312 25.89 10.47 -3.40
C ASN A 312 26.41 10.50 -1.95
N ALA A 313 25.51 10.28 -0.97
CA ALA A 313 25.85 10.14 0.43
C ALA A 313 26.29 8.71 0.83
N ASN A 314 26.50 7.81 -0.14
CA ASN A 314 26.85 6.40 0.05
C ASN A 314 25.82 5.62 0.90
N ILE A 315 24.56 6.04 0.93
CA ILE A 315 23.49 5.29 1.57
C ILE A 315 23.08 4.11 0.67
N LYS A 316 23.06 2.93 1.26
CA LYS A 316 22.72 1.71 0.53
C LYS A 316 21.21 1.55 0.36
N VAL A 317 20.68 2.10 -0.72
CA VAL A 317 19.27 1.99 -1.08
C VAL A 317 19.01 0.60 -1.68
N CYS A 318 18.05 -0.13 -1.10
CA CYS A 318 17.65 -1.46 -1.53
C CYS A 318 16.40 -1.45 -2.41
N ALA A 319 15.48 -0.54 -2.14
CA ALA A 319 14.24 -0.39 -2.90
C ALA A 319 13.66 1.01 -2.75
N THR A 320 12.89 1.43 -3.75
CA THR A 320 11.92 2.52 -3.65
C THR A 320 10.52 1.91 -3.63
N VAL A 321 9.65 2.32 -2.70
CA VAL A 321 8.30 1.79 -2.58
C VAL A 321 7.32 2.96 -2.40
N HIS A 322 6.57 3.29 -3.45
CA HIS A 322 5.70 4.47 -3.50
C HIS A 322 6.47 5.78 -3.26
N ASP A 323 6.38 6.33 -2.07
CA ASP A 323 7.00 7.55 -1.55
C ASP A 323 8.04 7.27 -0.45
N SER A 324 8.54 6.03 -0.39
CA SER A 324 9.51 5.60 0.62
C SER A 324 10.76 4.96 0.03
N PHE A 325 11.81 4.91 0.86
CA PHE A 325 13.04 4.18 0.60
C PHE A 325 13.27 3.09 1.63
N LEU A 326 13.61 1.91 1.17
CA LEU A 326 14.16 0.86 2.01
C LEU A 326 15.68 0.88 1.88
N ILE A 327 16.37 1.17 2.97
CA ILE A 327 17.84 1.21 3.02
C ILE A 327 18.39 0.09 3.91
N GLU A 328 19.63 -0.33 3.65
CA GLU A 328 20.37 -1.29 4.48
C GLU A 328 21.46 -0.53 5.22
N CYS A 329 21.43 -0.57 6.55
CA CYS A 329 22.36 0.12 7.44
C CYS A 329 23.18 -0.89 8.23
N GLN A 330 24.48 -0.64 8.39
CA GLN A 330 25.31 -1.37 9.37
C GLN A 330 24.87 -0.99 10.79
N LEU A 331 24.77 -1.95 11.70
CA LEU A 331 24.29 -1.67 13.07
C LEU A 331 25.12 -0.63 13.83
N PRO A 332 26.47 -0.59 13.71
CA PRO A 332 27.26 0.45 14.38
C PRO A 332 26.99 1.87 13.87
N GLU A 333 26.60 2.01 12.60
CA GLU A 333 26.37 3.31 11.93
C GLU A 333 24.89 3.66 11.79
N LEU A 334 24.00 2.84 12.33
CA LEU A 334 22.57 2.88 12.08
C LEU A 334 21.97 4.27 12.27
N ASN A 335 22.21 4.90 13.40
CA ASN A 335 21.62 6.21 13.73
C ASN A 335 22.14 7.32 12.81
N GLU A 336 23.43 7.30 12.48
CA GLU A 336 24.02 8.29 11.59
C GLU A 336 23.55 8.13 10.15
N GLN A 337 23.48 6.91 9.64
CA GLN A 337 22.95 6.64 8.29
C GLN A 337 21.48 7.03 8.18
N ILE A 338 20.67 6.80 9.22
CA ILE A 338 19.27 7.28 9.28
C ILE A 338 19.23 8.82 9.24
N ARG A 339 20.06 9.50 10.03
CA ARG A 339 20.10 10.96 10.07
C ARG A 339 20.44 11.55 8.70
N ILE A 340 21.49 11.02 8.05
CA ILE A 340 21.90 11.43 6.70
C ILE A 340 20.79 11.17 5.70
N ALA A 341 20.21 9.98 5.71
CA ALA A 341 19.14 9.61 4.77
C ALA A 341 17.90 10.50 4.92
N LYS A 342 17.47 10.80 6.15
CA LYS A 342 16.37 11.75 6.39
C LYS A 342 16.68 13.12 5.82
N GLN A 343 17.90 13.63 6.04
CA GLN A 343 18.30 14.94 5.55
C GLN A 343 18.30 14.97 4.02
N CYS A 344 18.84 13.95 3.35
CA CYS A 344 18.79 13.83 1.89
C CYS A 344 17.36 13.89 1.34
N MET A 345 16.40 13.23 2.01
CA MET A 345 15.00 13.25 1.60
C MET A 345 14.36 14.64 1.82
N ILE A 346 14.62 15.27 2.96
CA ILE A 346 14.12 16.62 3.28
C ILE A 346 14.68 17.65 2.29
N ASP A 347 15.98 17.61 2.02
CA ASP A 347 16.66 18.51 1.08
C ASP A 347 16.14 18.35 -0.35
N ALA A 348 15.78 17.11 -0.75
CA ALA A 348 15.15 16.85 -2.03
C ALA A 348 13.79 17.52 -2.14
N GLY A 349 12.97 17.42 -1.06
CA GLY A 349 11.68 18.09 -0.98
C GLY A 349 11.85 19.62 -1.09
N THR A 350 12.74 20.20 -0.27
CA THR A 350 13.03 21.64 -0.29
C THR A 350 13.48 22.10 -1.65
N TYR A 351 14.37 21.34 -2.30
CA TYR A 351 14.87 21.69 -3.63
C TYR A 351 13.78 21.73 -4.71
N ILE A 352 12.87 20.76 -4.71
CA ILE A 352 11.83 20.64 -5.74
C ILE A 352 10.71 21.67 -5.54
N VAL A 353 10.19 21.80 -4.31
CA VAL A 353 9.02 22.67 -4.05
C VAL A 353 9.36 24.05 -3.52
N GLY A 354 10.64 24.33 -3.23
CA GLY A 354 11.10 25.64 -2.79
C GLY A 354 10.73 26.00 -1.34
N ALA A 355 10.34 25.03 -0.49
CA ALA A 355 9.96 25.28 0.89
C ALA A 355 10.44 24.18 1.83
N GLU A 356 10.81 24.58 3.05
CA GLU A 356 11.20 23.70 4.14
C GLU A 356 10.00 23.16 4.91
N GLY A 357 10.19 22.03 5.59
CA GLY A 357 9.21 21.48 6.54
C GLY A 357 8.63 20.12 6.17
N MET A 358 9.09 19.50 5.07
CA MET A 358 8.74 18.12 4.74
C MET A 358 9.23 17.17 5.84
N GLN A 359 8.38 16.25 6.28
CA GLN A 359 8.67 15.30 7.34
C GLN A 359 8.90 13.90 6.78
N VAL A 360 9.77 13.13 7.47
CA VAL A 360 10.10 11.74 7.12
C VAL A 360 9.93 10.87 8.36
N ASP A 361 9.06 9.85 8.23
CA ASP A 361 8.87 8.80 9.22
C ASP A 361 9.92 7.70 9.02
N VAL A 362 10.31 7.02 10.12
CA VAL A 362 11.37 5.99 10.11
C VAL A 362 10.86 4.75 10.81
N GLU A 363 11.00 3.60 10.15
CA GLU A 363 10.73 2.28 10.72
C GLU A 363 11.96 1.39 10.58
N ILE A 364 12.43 0.79 11.70
CA ILE A 364 13.66 -0.02 11.76
C ILE A 364 13.29 -1.49 11.90
N HIS A 365 13.79 -2.32 10.99
CA HIS A 365 13.63 -3.77 11.00
C HIS A 365 15.00 -4.43 11.29
N ARG A 366 15.16 -4.97 12.52
CA ARG A 366 16.37 -5.71 12.96
C ARG A 366 16.27 -7.22 12.69
N GLY A 367 15.12 -7.70 12.32
CA GLY A 367 14.80 -9.06 11.90
C GLY A 367 14.06 -9.04 10.56
N ASN A 368 13.31 -10.09 10.25
CA ASN A 368 12.50 -10.12 9.02
C ASN A 368 11.62 -8.89 8.94
N PHE A 369 11.44 -8.40 7.71
CA PHE A 369 10.54 -7.28 7.44
C PHE A 369 9.13 -7.61 7.95
N LYS A 370 8.55 -6.70 8.73
CA LYS A 370 7.20 -6.88 9.28
C LYS A 370 6.22 -6.07 8.43
N PRO A 371 5.40 -6.73 7.61
CA PRO A 371 4.29 -6.05 6.94
C PRO A 371 3.19 -5.68 7.95
N GLU A 372 2.06 -5.19 7.46
CA GLU A 372 0.91 -4.93 8.32
C GLU A 372 0.52 -6.18 9.15
N PRO A 373 0.00 -6.02 10.39
CA PRO A 373 -0.24 -7.14 11.30
C PRO A 373 -0.97 -8.33 10.68
N ALA A 374 -1.98 -8.07 9.88
CA ALA A 374 -2.76 -9.14 9.26
C ALA A 374 -2.04 -9.86 8.09
N ASP A 375 -1.07 -9.23 7.43
CA ASP A 375 -0.20 -9.90 6.45
C ASP A 375 0.83 -10.76 7.19
N GLN A 376 1.29 -10.31 8.37
CA GLN A 376 2.17 -11.11 9.24
C GLN A 376 1.44 -12.33 9.82
N GLU A 377 0.19 -12.18 10.25
CA GLU A 377 -0.65 -13.30 10.70
C GLU A 377 -0.82 -14.34 9.60
N LEU A 378 -1.06 -13.91 8.36
CA LEU A 378 -1.17 -14.80 7.23
C LEU A 378 0.14 -15.56 6.96
N PHE A 379 1.26 -14.86 7.00
CA PHE A 379 2.59 -15.48 6.84
C PHE A 379 2.83 -16.54 7.93
N ASN A 380 2.55 -16.22 9.19
CA ASN A 380 2.71 -17.14 10.30
C ASN A 380 1.82 -18.36 10.14
N LEU A 381 0.53 -18.18 9.78
CA LEU A 381 -0.41 -19.28 9.54
C LEU A 381 0.10 -20.25 8.46
N ILE A 382 0.65 -19.74 7.36
CA ILE A 382 1.20 -20.59 6.29
C ILE A 382 2.33 -21.46 6.85
N PHE A 383 3.26 -20.85 7.59
CA PHE A 383 4.43 -21.58 8.11
C PHE A 383 4.07 -22.53 9.26
N GLU A 384 3.07 -22.23 10.08
CA GLU A 384 2.53 -23.18 11.04
C GLU A 384 2.01 -24.46 10.36
N GLU A 385 1.27 -24.31 9.26
CA GLU A 385 0.76 -25.47 8.52
C GLU A 385 1.88 -26.24 7.80
N ILE A 386 2.89 -25.57 7.27
CA ILE A 386 4.07 -26.22 6.71
C ILE A 386 4.81 -27.04 7.78
N GLU A 387 5.06 -26.50 8.95
CA GLU A 387 5.75 -27.20 10.03
C GLU A 387 4.93 -28.40 10.58
N LYS A 388 3.61 -28.28 10.68
CA LYS A 388 2.73 -29.41 11.02
C LYS A 388 2.84 -30.51 9.98
N TYR A 389 2.82 -30.16 8.70
CA TYR A 389 2.95 -31.13 7.62
C TYR A 389 4.31 -31.84 7.67
N LYS A 390 5.42 -31.12 7.81
CA LYS A 390 6.76 -31.69 7.96
C LYS A 390 6.87 -32.63 9.14
N THR A 391 6.27 -32.25 10.28
CA THR A 391 6.28 -33.07 11.51
C THR A 391 5.50 -34.36 11.29
N SER A 392 4.33 -34.31 10.67
CA SER A 392 3.54 -35.51 10.34
C SER A 392 4.25 -36.46 9.41
N GLN A 393 4.98 -35.96 8.42
CA GLN A 393 5.78 -36.80 7.51
C GLN A 393 6.96 -37.50 8.23
N LYS A 394 7.64 -36.80 9.14
CA LYS A 394 8.72 -37.39 9.95
C LYS A 394 8.19 -38.52 10.86
N LEU A 395 7.02 -38.34 11.47
CA LEU A 395 6.39 -39.38 12.28
C LEU A 395 6.02 -40.62 11.45
N ASN A 396 5.50 -40.43 10.25
CA ASN A 396 5.13 -41.51 9.34
C ASN A 396 6.39 -42.27 8.82
N GLN A 397 7.49 -41.59 8.58
CA GLN A 397 8.76 -42.20 8.20
C GLN A 397 9.47 -42.92 9.36
N GLY A 398 9.29 -42.43 10.61
CA GLY A 398 9.85 -43.07 11.81
C GLY A 398 9.09 -44.32 12.28
N GLN A 399 7.85 -44.53 11.79
CA GLN A 399 7.06 -45.73 12.11
C GLN A 399 7.32 -46.95 11.19
N VAL A 400 8.17 -46.82 10.16
CA VAL A 400 8.63 -47.98 9.38
C VAL A 400 9.78 -48.65 10.12
N THR A 401 9.48 -49.25 11.26
CA THR A 401 10.35 -50.24 11.89
C THR A 401 10.33 -51.52 11.04
N TYR A 402 11.47 -51.86 10.46
CA TYR A 402 11.66 -53.13 9.82
C TYR A 402 11.37 -54.29 10.82
N PRO A 403 10.53 -55.26 10.49
CA PRO A 403 10.41 -56.43 11.34
C PRO A 403 11.75 -57.13 11.40
N ASN A 404 12.29 -57.28 12.61
CA ASN A 404 13.47 -58.11 12.88
C ASN A 404 13.29 -59.46 12.21
N LYS A 405 14.08 -59.75 11.17
CA LYS A 405 14.29 -61.11 10.72
C LYS A 405 15.06 -61.82 11.82
N VAL A 406 14.37 -62.53 12.68
CA VAL A 406 14.92 -63.60 13.51
C VAL A 406 15.42 -64.68 12.56
N ARG A 407 16.69 -64.80 12.37
CA ARG A 407 17.33 -66.01 11.86
C ARG A 407 17.42 -67.01 13.01
N SER A 408 16.56 -68.00 13.00
CA SER A 408 16.79 -69.27 13.73
C SER A 408 17.69 -70.12 12.87
N ILE A 409 18.65 -70.62 13.51
CA ILE A 409 19.67 -71.65 13.28
C ILE A 409 19.32 -72.67 12.18
#